data_a7bd8e08a1904d886ad23068f703fa41
#
_entry.id   a7bd8e08a1904d886ad23068f703fa41
#
_cell.length_a   1.000
_cell.length_b   1.000
_cell.length_c   1.000
_cell.angle_alpha   90.00
_cell.angle_beta   90.00
_cell.angle_gamma   90.00
#
_symmetry.space_group_name_H-M   'P 1'
#
loop_
_entity.id
_entity.type
_entity.pdbx_description
1 polymer ?
#
loop_
_entity_poly.entity_id
_entity_poly.type
_entity_poly.pdbx_seq_one_letter_code
_entity_poly.pdbx_strand_id
1 'polypeptide(L)'
;MITNNITIISLSVALTAMLGVTGCASNRPAFSAGNVAYGDTKAAETLTNEIGLTDFQMMAETMTTSLLISPLIASSKQKPTITIADIKNKTSEHIDTRAIALKIRTQLSKSQVVRFMGDKADEKHALTELQRQGQSGRYSASKSVKMGHAEGAKYSLYGEITSIVKRAEDVKNIDYILNLTLEDLDSSEIVWTEEKEIRKTSERSTF
;
A
#
# COMPACT_ATOMS: atom_id res chain seq x y z
N MET A 1 18.09 -82.36 -14.79
CA MET A 1 18.40 -81.14 -15.56
C MET A 1 17.19 -80.24 -15.69
N ILE A 2 16.38 -80.07 -14.62
CA ILE A 2 15.11 -79.31 -14.66
C ILE A 2 15.03 -78.25 -13.50
N THR A 3 16.02 -78.22 -12.60
CA THR A 3 15.96 -77.35 -11.39
C THR A 3 16.58 -75.97 -11.53
N ASN A 4 17.31 -75.68 -12.62
CA ASN A 4 17.98 -74.36 -12.77
C ASN A 4 17.17 -73.30 -13.47
N ASN A 5 16.05 -73.62 -14.11
CA ASN A 5 15.25 -72.62 -14.85
C ASN A 5 14.16 -71.90 -14.00
N ILE A 6 13.81 -72.53 -12.86
CA ILE A 6 12.79 -71.93 -11.97
C ILE A 6 13.37 -70.77 -11.11
N THR A 7 14.66 -70.88 -10.77
CA THR A 7 15.35 -69.89 -9.94
C THR A 7 15.64 -68.56 -10.71
N ILE A 8 15.80 -68.63 -12.03
CA ILE A 8 16.10 -67.49 -12.86
C ILE A 8 14.81 -66.67 -13.16
N ILE A 9 13.66 -67.35 -13.25
CA ILE A 9 12.36 -66.66 -13.50
C ILE A 9 11.86 -65.98 -12.25
N SER A 10 12.14 -66.50 -11.04
CA SER A 10 11.75 -65.84 -9.79
C SER A 10 12.56 -64.58 -9.46
N LEU A 11 13.80 -64.48 -9.98
CA LEU A 11 14.67 -63.34 -9.73
C LEU A 11 14.36 -62.13 -10.69
N SER A 12 13.82 -62.42 -11.88
CA SER A 12 13.45 -61.38 -12.86
C SER A 12 12.11 -60.72 -12.56
N VAL A 13 11.19 -61.35 -11.83
CA VAL A 13 9.92 -60.76 -11.42
C VAL A 13 10.07 -59.86 -10.20
N ALA A 14 11.07 -60.09 -9.34
CA ALA A 14 11.33 -59.27 -8.15
C ALA A 14 12.01 -57.91 -8.49
N LEU A 15 12.65 -57.79 -9.65
CA LEU A 15 13.40 -56.58 -10.01
C LEU A 15 12.56 -55.56 -10.77
N THR A 16 11.36 -55.92 -11.26
CA THR A 16 10.45 -55.03 -11.98
C THR A 16 9.44 -54.31 -11.08
N ALA A 17 9.38 -54.64 -9.81
CA ALA A 17 8.40 -54.01 -8.88
C ALA A 17 8.92 -52.78 -8.10
N MET A 18 10.18 -52.34 -8.33
CA MET A 18 10.80 -51.24 -7.56
C MET A 18 10.94 -49.91 -8.30
N LEU A 19 10.32 -49.73 -9.47
CA LEU A 19 10.43 -48.51 -10.31
C LEU A 19 9.14 -47.71 -10.40
N GLY A 20 8.25 -47.77 -9.43
CA GLY A 20 6.92 -47.15 -9.51
C GLY A 20 6.55 -46.14 -8.44
N VAL A 21 7.49 -45.58 -7.66
CA VAL A 21 7.15 -44.54 -6.68
C VAL A 21 8.13 -43.34 -6.76
N THR A 22 8.24 -42.75 -7.94
CA THR A 22 8.64 -41.36 -8.00
C THR A 22 7.36 -40.51 -7.86
N GLY A 23 6.82 -40.48 -6.65
CA GLY A 23 5.85 -39.49 -6.26
C GLY A 23 6.54 -38.15 -6.36
N CYS A 24 6.14 -37.33 -7.35
CA CYS A 24 6.42 -35.89 -7.32
C CYS A 24 5.84 -35.35 -6.02
N ALA A 25 6.65 -35.25 -4.98
CA ALA A 25 6.34 -34.45 -3.82
C ALA A 25 6.31 -33.03 -4.30
N SER A 26 5.11 -32.54 -4.68
CA SER A 26 4.88 -31.13 -4.85
C SER A 26 5.08 -30.49 -3.48
N ASN A 27 6.19 -29.78 -3.30
CA ASN A 27 6.46 -28.92 -2.15
C ASN A 27 5.46 -27.75 -2.09
N ARG A 28 4.16 -28.08 -2.07
CA ARG A 28 3.12 -27.08 -1.82
C ARG A 28 2.86 -27.05 -0.33
N PRO A 29 2.95 -25.89 0.33
CA PRO A 29 2.60 -25.78 1.74
C PRO A 29 1.15 -26.24 1.94
N ALA A 30 0.90 -26.96 3.02
CA ALA A 30 -0.39 -27.59 3.35
C ALA A 30 -1.57 -26.60 3.50
N PHE A 31 -1.31 -25.29 3.42
CA PHE A 31 -2.29 -24.22 3.55
C PHE A 31 -2.58 -23.46 2.23
N SER A 32 -2.21 -23.98 1.07
CA SER A 32 -2.66 -23.37 -0.17
C SER A 32 -4.11 -23.81 -0.45
N ALA A 33 -5.07 -23.00 0.00
CA ALA A 33 -6.44 -23.10 -0.45
C ALA A 33 -6.52 -22.62 -1.91
N GLY A 34 -6.54 -23.56 -2.86
CA GLY A 34 -6.55 -23.22 -4.28
C GLY A 34 -5.22 -22.64 -4.78
N ASN A 35 -5.28 -21.65 -5.67
CA ASN A 35 -4.12 -21.02 -6.30
C ASN A 35 -3.61 -19.78 -5.55
N VAL A 36 -3.97 -19.60 -4.27
CA VAL A 36 -3.58 -18.45 -3.46
C VAL A 36 -2.45 -18.85 -2.52
N ALA A 37 -1.32 -18.14 -2.58
CA ALA A 37 -0.19 -18.29 -1.67
C ALA A 37 0.21 -16.92 -1.12
N TYR A 38 0.80 -16.91 0.08
CA TYR A 38 1.45 -15.71 0.58
C TYR A 38 2.67 -15.39 -0.27
N GLY A 39 2.70 -14.19 -0.86
CA GLY A 39 3.85 -13.67 -1.59
C GLY A 39 4.77 -12.84 -0.69
N ASP A 40 6.04 -12.78 -1.04
CA ASP A 40 6.96 -11.83 -0.42
C ASP A 40 6.65 -10.41 -0.94
N THR A 41 6.24 -9.52 -0.05
CA THR A 41 5.93 -8.12 -0.40
C THR A 41 7.17 -7.32 -0.84
N LYS A 42 8.37 -7.87 -0.68
CA LYS A 42 9.63 -7.31 -1.18
C LYS A 42 10.07 -7.92 -2.51
N ALA A 43 9.44 -9.02 -2.93
CA ALA A 43 9.68 -9.58 -4.26
C ALA A 43 9.14 -8.63 -5.35
N ALA A 44 9.64 -8.80 -6.57
CA ALA A 44 9.13 -8.04 -7.70
C ALA A 44 7.62 -8.29 -7.87
N GLU A 45 6.84 -7.23 -7.87
CA GLU A 45 5.41 -7.27 -8.13
C GLU A 45 5.16 -7.78 -9.56
N THR A 46 4.08 -8.54 -9.75
CA THR A 46 3.65 -8.91 -11.10
C THR A 46 3.35 -7.64 -11.89
N LEU A 47 4.14 -7.39 -12.94
CA LEU A 47 3.99 -6.21 -13.77
C LEU A 47 2.71 -6.34 -14.61
N THR A 48 1.78 -5.45 -14.34
CA THR A 48 0.57 -5.26 -15.14
C THR A 48 0.51 -3.81 -15.63
N ASN A 49 -0.39 -3.51 -16.56
CA ASN A 49 -0.64 -2.13 -16.98
C ASN A 49 -1.55 -1.36 -15.99
N GLU A 50 -2.01 -2.02 -14.93
CA GLU A 50 -2.76 -1.40 -13.84
C GLU A 50 -1.80 -0.87 -12.77
N ILE A 51 -2.26 0.11 -12.01
CA ILE A 51 -1.47 0.67 -10.92
C ILE A 51 -1.35 -0.35 -9.78
N GLY A 52 -0.14 -0.51 -9.23
CA GLY A 52 0.16 -1.50 -8.20
C GLY A 52 0.74 -0.90 -6.92
N LEU A 53 1.09 -1.79 -6.01
CA LEU A 53 1.64 -1.41 -4.70
C LEU A 53 2.98 -0.66 -4.83
N THR A 54 3.84 -1.12 -5.74
CA THR A 54 5.14 -0.49 -6.02
C THR A 54 4.98 0.92 -6.56
N ASP A 55 3.99 1.13 -7.43
CA ASP A 55 3.69 2.45 -7.98
C ASP A 55 3.25 3.42 -6.88
N PHE A 56 2.35 2.97 -5.98
CA PHE A 56 1.95 3.76 -4.81
C PHE A 56 3.12 4.10 -3.88
N GLN A 57 4.05 3.18 -3.74
CA GLN A 57 5.23 3.41 -2.93
C GLN A 57 6.13 4.49 -3.55
N MET A 58 6.41 4.40 -4.84
CA MET A 58 7.20 5.41 -5.57
C MET A 58 6.52 6.78 -5.54
N MET A 59 5.19 6.84 -5.74
CA MET A 59 4.42 8.08 -5.64
C MET A 59 4.54 8.69 -4.25
N ALA A 60 4.27 7.90 -3.20
CA ALA A 60 4.32 8.36 -1.82
C ALA A 60 5.72 8.83 -1.41
N GLU A 61 6.78 8.13 -1.82
CA GLU A 61 8.17 8.52 -1.55
C GLU A 61 8.55 9.83 -2.22
N THR A 62 8.20 10.01 -3.49
CA THR A 62 8.47 11.26 -4.22
C THR A 62 7.77 12.43 -3.55
N MET A 63 6.46 12.30 -3.31
CA MET A 63 5.64 13.35 -2.69
C MET A 63 6.14 13.72 -1.29
N THR A 64 6.45 12.70 -0.48
CA THR A 64 6.94 12.91 0.88
C THR A 64 8.28 13.61 0.88
N THR A 65 9.21 13.17 0.02
CA THR A 65 10.54 13.77 -0.08
C THR A 65 10.45 15.22 -0.52
N SER A 66 9.68 15.52 -1.56
CA SER A 66 9.48 16.89 -2.04
C SER A 66 8.89 17.79 -0.96
N LEU A 67 7.86 17.33 -0.26
CA LEU A 67 7.25 18.10 0.82
C LEU A 67 8.23 18.38 1.96
N LEU A 68 9.01 17.38 2.38
CA LEU A 68 9.96 17.52 3.50
C LEU A 68 11.10 18.48 3.21
N ILE A 69 11.56 18.57 1.96
CA ILE A 69 12.60 19.53 1.54
C ILE A 69 12.05 20.90 1.19
N SER A 70 10.73 21.06 1.14
CA SER A 70 10.11 22.36 0.84
C SER A 70 10.53 23.41 1.88
N PRO A 71 10.73 24.68 1.47
CA PRO A 71 11.10 25.76 2.41
C PRO A 71 10.10 25.91 3.56
N LEU A 72 8.83 25.61 3.31
CA LEU A 72 7.76 25.65 4.30
C LEU A 72 8.06 24.74 5.51
N ILE A 73 8.49 23.52 5.23
CA ILE A 73 8.78 22.51 6.28
C ILE A 73 10.19 22.71 6.81
N ALA A 74 11.19 22.83 5.91
CA ALA A 74 12.62 22.88 6.27
C ALA A 74 12.98 24.10 7.13
N SER A 75 12.31 25.24 6.94
CA SER A 75 12.59 26.48 7.71
C SER A 75 11.66 26.69 8.91
N SER A 76 10.70 25.79 9.14
CA SER A 76 9.75 25.91 10.23
C SER A 76 10.41 25.76 11.60
N LYS A 77 10.26 26.76 12.45
CA LYS A 77 10.75 26.71 13.85
C LYS A 77 9.96 25.74 14.72
N GLN A 78 8.68 25.54 14.38
CA GLN A 78 7.79 24.60 15.05
C GLN A 78 7.30 23.59 14.02
N LYS A 79 7.10 22.34 14.45
CA LYS A 79 6.58 21.28 13.58
C LYS A 79 5.18 21.68 13.07
N PRO A 80 4.99 21.87 11.76
CA PRO A 80 3.69 22.20 11.22
C PRO A 80 2.68 21.09 11.46
N THR A 81 1.43 21.46 11.69
CA THR A 81 0.31 20.55 11.89
C THR A 81 -0.43 20.36 10.57
N ILE A 82 -0.51 19.12 10.11
CA ILE A 82 -1.09 18.77 8.81
C ILE A 82 -2.25 17.80 9.02
N THR A 83 -3.35 18.00 8.32
CA THR A 83 -4.38 16.97 8.10
C THR A 83 -4.31 16.48 6.67
N ILE A 84 -4.64 15.21 6.43
CA ILE A 84 -4.78 14.69 5.08
C ILE A 84 -6.27 14.60 4.77
N ALA A 85 -6.68 15.36 3.76
CA ALA A 85 -8.01 15.28 3.18
C ALA A 85 -8.06 14.19 2.09
N ASP A 86 -9.18 14.12 1.38
CA ASP A 86 -9.38 13.08 0.38
C ASP A 86 -8.48 13.29 -0.85
N ILE A 87 -7.87 12.21 -1.31
CA ILE A 87 -7.26 12.11 -2.64
C ILE A 87 -8.32 11.55 -3.57
N LYS A 88 -8.73 12.32 -4.58
CA LYS A 88 -9.79 11.95 -5.51
C LYS A 88 -9.27 11.00 -6.58
N ASN A 89 -9.98 9.90 -6.83
CA ASN A 89 -9.74 9.05 -7.99
C ASN A 89 -10.48 9.62 -9.21
N LYS A 90 -9.72 10.05 -10.22
CA LYS A 90 -10.19 10.53 -11.53
C LYS A 90 -9.78 9.60 -12.68
N THR A 91 -9.27 8.41 -12.35
CA THR A 91 -8.94 7.38 -13.33
C THR A 91 -10.18 6.55 -13.70
N SER A 92 -10.07 5.74 -14.73
CA SER A 92 -11.09 4.73 -15.08
C SER A 92 -11.00 3.44 -14.25
N GLU A 93 -9.98 3.31 -13.41
CA GLU A 93 -9.73 2.12 -12.59
C GLU A 93 -10.25 2.31 -11.17
N HIS A 94 -10.56 1.21 -10.51
CA HIS A 94 -10.88 1.26 -9.08
C HIS A 94 -9.60 1.35 -8.27
N ILE A 95 -9.23 2.56 -7.83
CA ILE A 95 -8.04 2.82 -7.02
C ILE A 95 -8.46 3.20 -5.61
N ASP A 96 -7.97 2.48 -4.61
CA ASP A 96 -8.10 2.87 -3.21
C ASP A 96 -7.11 4.01 -2.88
N THR A 97 -7.55 5.25 -3.10
CA THR A 97 -6.75 6.45 -2.83
C THR A 97 -6.47 6.65 -1.34
N ARG A 98 -7.26 6.03 -0.45
CA ARG A 98 -6.98 6.04 0.99
C ARG A 98 -5.68 5.29 1.29
N ALA A 99 -5.37 4.22 0.56
CA ALA A 99 -4.09 3.52 0.70
C ALA A 99 -2.90 4.42 0.37
N ILE A 100 -3.01 5.28 -0.65
CA ILE A 100 -1.98 6.29 -0.99
C ILE A 100 -1.83 7.29 0.16
N ALA A 101 -2.93 7.86 0.64
CA ALA A 101 -2.95 8.82 1.74
C ALA A 101 -2.30 8.24 3.00
N LEU A 102 -2.60 6.99 3.36
CA LEU A 102 -2.02 6.31 4.51
C LEU A 102 -0.52 6.05 4.35
N LYS A 103 -0.04 5.73 3.14
CA LYS A 103 1.40 5.60 2.87
C LYS A 103 2.13 6.93 3.06
N ILE A 104 1.61 8.01 2.51
CA ILE A 104 2.14 9.38 2.66
C ILE A 104 2.16 9.76 4.14
N ARG A 105 1.04 9.58 4.85
CA ARG A 105 0.94 9.85 6.30
C ARG A 105 1.99 9.07 7.10
N THR A 106 2.17 7.79 6.77
CA THR A 106 3.14 6.93 7.45
C THR A 106 4.57 7.43 7.26
N GLN A 107 4.95 7.79 6.04
CA GLN A 107 6.29 8.28 5.74
C GLN A 107 6.56 9.65 6.38
N LEU A 108 5.63 10.58 6.25
CA LEU A 108 5.71 11.90 6.89
C LEU A 108 5.77 11.78 8.42
N SER A 109 4.99 10.88 9.03
CA SER A 109 5.03 10.64 10.47
C SER A 109 6.38 10.08 10.93
N LYS A 110 6.99 9.21 10.15
CA LYS A 110 8.34 8.66 10.43
C LYS A 110 9.43 9.72 10.39
N SER A 111 9.29 10.75 9.59
CA SER A 111 10.26 11.87 9.54
C SER A 111 10.29 12.68 10.83
N GLN A 112 9.20 12.68 11.60
CA GLN A 112 9.00 13.46 12.83
C GLN A 112 9.20 14.98 12.67
N VAL A 113 9.19 15.48 11.45
CA VAL A 113 9.33 16.92 11.14
C VAL A 113 7.97 17.61 11.13
N VAL A 114 6.90 16.86 10.89
CA VAL A 114 5.51 17.33 10.90
C VAL A 114 4.69 16.63 11.98
N ARG A 115 3.58 17.24 12.40
CA ARG A 115 2.57 16.64 13.27
C ARG A 115 1.29 16.41 12.48
N PHE A 116 0.71 15.21 12.60
CA PHE A 116 -0.57 14.92 11.99
C PHE A 116 -1.71 15.14 12.95
N MET A 117 -2.74 15.84 12.47
CA MET A 117 -4.05 15.84 13.08
C MET A 117 -4.87 14.70 12.46
N GLY A 118 -5.68 14.03 13.27
CA GLY A 118 -6.57 12.98 12.82
C GLY A 118 -7.54 13.46 11.75
N ASP A 119 -7.91 12.58 10.85
CA ASP A 119 -9.01 12.83 9.93
C ASP A 119 -10.37 12.76 10.69
N LYS A 120 -11.49 13.04 10.01
CA LYS A 120 -12.83 12.99 10.62
C LYS A 120 -13.15 11.66 11.30
N ALA A 121 -12.61 10.56 10.80
CA ALA A 121 -12.82 9.23 11.38
C ALA A 121 -11.98 9.07 12.66
N ASP A 122 -10.72 9.49 12.64
CA ASP A 122 -9.83 9.51 13.79
C ASP A 122 -10.37 10.43 14.88
N GLU A 123 -10.88 11.61 14.52
CA GLU A 123 -11.50 12.57 15.44
C GLU A 123 -12.75 11.99 16.14
N LYS A 124 -13.63 11.34 15.38
CA LYS A 124 -14.80 10.66 15.94
C LYS A 124 -14.41 9.56 16.92
N HIS A 125 -13.38 8.78 16.59
CA HIS A 125 -12.87 7.76 17.50
C HIS A 125 -12.32 8.37 18.80
N ALA A 126 -11.52 9.42 18.68
CA ALA A 126 -10.96 10.14 19.84
C ALA A 126 -12.07 10.71 20.73
N LEU A 127 -13.09 11.38 20.17
CA LEU A 127 -14.23 11.90 20.91
C LEU A 127 -15.00 10.81 21.63
N THR A 128 -15.25 9.68 20.97
CA THR A 128 -15.93 8.53 21.59
C THR A 128 -15.14 7.99 22.78
N GLU A 129 -13.83 7.88 22.65
CA GLU A 129 -12.96 7.41 23.72
C GLU A 129 -12.91 8.40 24.89
N LEU A 130 -12.83 9.70 24.63
CA LEU A 130 -12.89 10.75 25.65
C LEU A 130 -14.22 10.72 26.45
N GLN A 131 -15.35 10.53 25.75
CA GLN A 131 -16.65 10.38 26.38
C GLN A 131 -16.69 9.13 27.26
N ARG A 132 -16.17 8.00 26.76
CA ARG A 132 -16.08 6.75 27.51
C ARG A 132 -15.25 6.91 28.81
N GLN A 133 -14.11 7.61 28.73
CA GLN A 133 -13.24 7.88 29.85
C GLN A 133 -13.96 8.80 30.89
N GLY A 134 -14.58 9.87 30.39
CA GLY A 134 -15.29 10.83 31.27
C GLY A 134 -16.50 10.25 32.02
N GLN A 135 -17.21 9.30 31.37
CA GLN A 135 -18.46 8.73 31.91
C GLN A 135 -18.25 7.43 32.67
N SER A 136 -17.12 6.76 32.54
CA SER A 136 -16.91 5.42 33.11
C SER A 136 -16.70 5.39 34.62
N GLY A 137 -16.45 6.53 35.27
CA GLY A 137 -16.11 6.60 36.71
C GLY A 137 -14.79 5.91 37.08
N ARG A 138 -14.09 5.31 36.12
CA ARG A 138 -12.82 4.58 36.35
C ARG A 138 -11.59 5.49 36.36
N TYR A 139 -11.72 6.68 35.78
CA TYR A 139 -10.63 7.64 35.69
C TYR A 139 -10.89 8.82 36.64
N SER A 140 -9.86 9.24 37.35
CA SER A 140 -10.00 10.40 38.22
C SER A 140 -10.17 11.67 37.38
N ALA A 141 -11.04 12.59 37.79
CA ALA A 141 -11.31 13.84 37.07
C ALA A 141 -10.06 14.69 36.86
N SER A 142 -9.01 14.54 37.67
CA SER A 142 -7.73 15.22 37.53
C SER A 142 -6.82 14.63 36.46
N LYS A 143 -7.07 13.39 36.02
CA LYS A 143 -6.28 12.66 35.02
C LYS A 143 -7.03 12.44 33.70
N SER A 144 -8.32 12.76 33.65
CA SER A 144 -9.10 12.70 32.39
C SER A 144 -8.71 13.86 31.47
N VAL A 145 -8.57 13.56 30.20
CA VAL A 145 -8.32 14.59 29.16
C VAL A 145 -9.57 15.44 29.02
N LYS A 146 -9.42 16.76 29.15
CA LYS A 146 -10.53 17.70 29.02
C LYS A 146 -10.86 17.93 27.53
N MET A 147 -12.15 17.97 27.20
CA MET A 147 -12.60 18.41 25.88
C MET A 147 -12.25 19.90 25.63
N GLY A 148 -12.03 20.28 24.37
CA GLY A 148 -11.79 21.67 23.99
C GLY A 148 -10.32 22.10 23.95
N HIS A 149 -9.38 21.18 24.15
CA HIS A 149 -7.94 21.46 24.03
C HIS A 149 -7.30 20.86 22.76
N ALA A 150 -8.12 20.38 21.80
CA ALA A 150 -7.61 19.89 20.54
C ALA A 150 -7.09 21.08 19.70
N GLU A 151 -5.84 20.98 19.26
CA GLU A 151 -5.24 21.90 18.31
C GLU A 151 -5.72 21.51 16.90
N GLY A 152 -6.16 22.48 16.09
CA GLY A 152 -6.54 22.27 14.70
C GLY A 152 -5.31 22.07 13.80
N ALA A 153 -5.50 21.44 12.65
CA ALA A 153 -4.47 21.42 11.62
C ALA A 153 -4.31 22.82 11.03
N LYS A 154 -3.06 23.25 10.84
CA LYS A 154 -2.77 24.48 10.11
C LYS A 154 -2.84 24.29 8.60
N TYR A 155 -2.42 23.11 8.14
CA TYR A 155 -2.36 22.79 6.72
C TYR A 155 -3.23 21.60 6.38
N SER A 156 -3.83 21.62 5.17
CA SER A 156 -4.57 20.50 4.59
C SER A 156 -3.85 19.98 3.35
N LEU A 157 -3.51 18.69 3.36
CA LEU A 157 -2.96 17.98 2.20
C LEU A 157 -4.09 17.26 1.47
N TYR A 158 -4.30 17.59 0.21
CA TYR A 158 -5.31 16.96 -0.64
C TYR A 158 -4.77 16.78 -2.05
N GLY A 159 -5.52 16.09 -2.93
CA GLY A 159 -5.10 15.94 -4.30
C GLY A 159 -6.00 15.05 -5.13
N GLU A 160 -5.46 14.63 -6.27
CA GLU A 160 -6.16 13.69 -7.14
C GLU A 160 -5.18 12.82 -7.93
N ILE A 161 -5.64 11.64 -8.30
CA ILE A 161 -4.96 10.78 -9.26
C ILE A 161 -5.77 10.71 -10.54
N THR A 162 -5.10 10.96 -11.67
CA THR A 162 -5.67 10.91 -13.01
C THR A 162 -4.95 9.87 -13.86
N SER A 163 -5.53 9.47 -15.00
CA SER A 163 -4.85 8.63 -15.98
C SER A 163 -5.12 9.07 -17.41
N ILE A 164 -4.07 9.00 -18.24
CA ILE A 164 -4.15 9.23 -19.69
C ILE A 164 -3.86 7.91 -20.40
N VAL A 165 -4.82 7.42 -21.17
CA VAL A 165 -4.69 6.15 -21.90
C VAL A 165 -4.47 6.43 -23.39
N LYS A 166 -3.35 5.93 -23.93
CA LYS A 166 -3.05 5.96 -25.36
C LYS A 166 -2.93 4.54 -25.89
N ARG A 167 -3.51 4.29 -27.05
CA ARG A 167 -3.44 3.01 -27.75
C ARG A 167 -2.98 3.26 -29.19
N ALA A 168 -2.02 2.45 -29.63
CA ALA A 168 -1.53 2.44 -31.01
C ALA A 168 -1.21 1.00 -31.39
N GLU A 169 -1.93 0.45 -32.37
CA GLU A 169 -1.79 -0.94 -32.82
C GLU A 169 -1.79 -1.95 -31.64
N ASP A 170 -0.65 -2.53 -31.35
CA ASP A 170 -0.49 -3.54 -30.30
C ASP A 170 0.02 -2.97 -28.98
N VAL A 171 0.27 -1.66 -28.92
CA VAL A 171 0.81 -0.99 -27.71
C VAL A 171 -0.27 -0.19 -27.00
N LYS A 172 -0.37 -0.38 -25.68
CA LYS A 172 -1.20 0.42 -24.79
C LYS A 172 -0.32 1.07 -23.73
N ASN A 173 -0.34 2.40 -23.68
CA ASN A 173 0.31 3.20 -22.64
C ASN A 173 -0.75 3.77 -21.70
N ILE A 174 -0.48 3.71 -20.41
CA ILE A 174 -1.26 4.39 -19.39
C ILE A 174 -0.29 5.24 -18.58
N ASP A 175 -0.51 6.54 -18.57
CA ASP A 175 0.20 7.49 -17.73
C ASP A 175 -0.68 7.78 -16.51
N TYR A 176 -0.24 7.41 -15.32
CA TYR A 176 -0.88 7.74 -14.05
C TYR A 176 -0.20 8.97 -13.47
N ILE A 177 -0.99 9.95 -13.09
CA ILE A 177 -0.51 11.25 -12.61
C ILE A 177 -1.14 11.47 -11.23
N LEU A 178 -0.33 11.47 -10.18
CA LEU A 178 -0.73 11.89 -8.83
C LEU A 178 -0.32 13.34 -8.63
N ASN A 179 -1.28 14.20 -8.38
CA ASN A 179 -1.05 15.59 -7.98
C ASN A 179 -1.47 15.74 -6.52
N LEU A 180 -0.61 16.37 -5.72
CA LEU A 180 -0.90 16.72 -4.33
C LEU A 180 -0.68 18.21 -4.09
N THR A 181 -1.51 18.76 -3.25
CA THR A 181 -1.52 20.20 -2.90
C THR A 181 -1.59 20.35 -1.39
N LEU A 182 -0.77 21.21 -0.83
CA LEU A 182 -0.83 21.63 0.55
C LEU A 182 -1.37 23.07 0.63
N GLU A 183 -2.46 23.25 1.33
CA GLU A 183 -3.15 24.51 1.54
C GLU A 183 -3.00 24.95 3.00
N ASP A 184 -2.69 26.22 3.22
CA ASP A 184 -2.77 26.86 4.54
C ASP A 184 -4.24 27.17 4.84
N LEU A 185 -4.77 26.59 5.91
CA LEU A 185 -6.20 26.72 6.26
C LEU A 185 -6.57 28.10 6.81
N ASP A 186 -5.59 28.89 7.26
CA ASP A 186 -5.84 30.25 7.77
C ASP A 186 -5.96 31.25 6.63
N SER A 187 -5.10 31.13 5.60
CA SER A 187 -5.05 32.06 4.47
C SER A 187 -5.72 31.55 3.20
N SER A 188 -6.00 30.24 3.11
CA SER A 188 -6.42 29.54 1.89
C SER A 188 -5.40 29.64 0.75
N GLU A 189 -4.13 29.84 1.08
CA GLU A 189 -3.05 29.83 0.10
C GLU A 189 -2.56 28.41 -0.19
N ILE A 190 -2.30 28.12 -1.46
CA ILE A 190 -1.57 26.92 -1.85
C ILE A 190 -0.08 27.19 -1.60
N VAL A 191 0.46 26.53 -0.58
CA VAL A 191 1.83 26.74 -0.12
C VAL A 191 2.83 25.72 -0.67
N TRP A 192 2.33 24.64 -1.22
CA TRP A 192 3.12 23.62 -1.91
C TRP A 192 2.22 22.78 -2.83
N THR A 193 2.77 22.41 -3.97
CA THR A 193 2.16 21.42 -4.88
C THR A 193 3.26 20.58 -5.51
N GLU A 194 2.96 19.32 -5.78
CA GLU A 194 3.89 18.39 -6.44
C GLU A 194 3.11 17.40 -7.29
N GLU A 195 3.75 16.93 -8.35
CA GLU A 195 3.20 15.96 -9.29
C GLU A 195 4.17 14.80 -9.51
N LYS A 196 3.63 13.59 -9.58
CA LYS A 196 4.39 12.39 -9.95
C LYS A 196 3.68 11.62 -11.04
N GLU A 197 4.38 11.44 -12.15
CA GLU A 197 3.93 10.58 -13.25
C GLU A 197 4.56 9.18 -13.15
N ILE A 198 3.76 8.17 -13.51
CA ILE A 198 4.20 6.79 -13.75
C ILE A 198 3.59 6.31 -15.04
N ARG A 199 4.43 5.90 -16.00
CA ARG A 199 4.00 5.31 -17.28
C ARG A 199 4.07 3.81 -17.22
N LYS A 200 2.99 3.15 -17.63
CA LYS A 200 2.92 1.71 -17.82
C LYS A 200 2.62 1.41 -19.27
N THR A 201 3.45 0.56 -19.87
CA THR A 201 3.32 0.13 -21.25
C THR A 201 3.00 -1.36 -21.29
N SER A 202 2.02 -1.75 -22.06
CA SER A 202 1.72 -3.16 -22.37
C SER A 202 1.67 -3.35 -23.88
N GLU A 203 2.22 -4.47 -24.32
CA GLU A 203 2.17 -4.91 -25.72
C GLU A 203 1.27 -6.14 -25.80
N ARG A 204 0.45 -6.22 -26.86
CA ARG A 204 -0.33 -7.42 -27.15
C ARG A 204 0.63 -8.46 -27.73
N SER A 205 0.89 -9.55 -27.02
CA SER A 205 1.62 -10.67 -27.62
C SER A 205 0.72 -11.33 -28.69
N THR A 206 1.11 -11.25 -29.93
CA THR A 206 0.56 -12.03 -31.03
C THR A 206 1.16 -13.45 -30.94
N PHE A 207 0.39 -14.39 -30.39
CA PHE A 207 0.65 -15.83 -30.58
C PHE A 207 -0.33 -16.39 -31.60
#